data_20b3d54d99bff01a2016c1a53f18d7ae
#
_entry.id   20b3d54d99bff01a2016c1a53f18d7ae
#
_cell.length_a   1.000
_cell.length_b   1.000
_cell.length_c   1.000
_cell.angle_alpha   90.00
_cell.angle_beta   90.00
_cell.angle_gamma   90.00
#
_symmetry.space_group_name_H-M   'P 1'
#
loop_
_entity.id
_entity.type
_entity.pdbx_description
1 polymer ?
#
loop_
_entity_poly.entity_id
_entity_poly.type
_entity_poly.pdbx_seq_one_letter_code
_entity_poly.pdbx_strand_id
1 'polypeptide(L)'
;MRREAKISKLVLAAVFLLIFGLLPSSLQAQENQDADLGSIDNLNVAIEVLSDSSIKVEEEFEGLTLYSSSFVWQIDSKNFDQLEIKENGTKIDPKLINTQKGDLTRLSFPLSYYSSTNLKISYRSSNNLKIIKQKILLKNIIFNRSGLFINHLKVALKLPPDVRESGEGQRFYAIHGIEESSQKAKSNDLLEYSAAEIGSLSSFTIEDSFVSSSLRFPLGQKIKFYFNNLTTISLVLISLPLPLLTLIFLFYLHLRYKNSVRIKRNLPPANKLPDEASPSLLDLLYQGEITESGVSATILDLIKKGVVIIVDKGEVITFGRKNTSAHLLSFEEKILGELFKQQKIKTNLKELKKIEEEELIDPIFEKVYHEIYQIGSSKGYFERNPYRIKILNHLMGIALFLLSIVLYVLAIIFFPANPLMLLPPFGITVASLLILYLARIIPPRTPAGKTELERWLSFKKYLLGHHPITDENNLALKYLPQAEALGATEEWIGHFKNLPTETPSFYVSASPYVATSEWMIRTVNACRSVAEKIEELKGY
;
A
#
# COMPACT_ATOMS: atom_id res chain seq x y z
N MET A 1 -16.47 -15.07 -4.34
CA MET A 1 -16.83 -13.90 -5.14
C MET A 1 -17.56 -12.77 -4.40
N ARG A 2 -18.60 -13.00 -3.57
CA ARG A 2 -19.30 -11.89 -2.86
C ARG A 2 -18.50 -11.26 -1.69
N ARG A 3 -17.64 -11.99 -0.97
CA ARG A 3 -16.78 -11.47 0.12
C ARG A 3 -15.60 -10.64 -0.40
N GLU A 4 -14.96 -11.05 -1.47
CA GLU A 4 -13.84 -10.30 -2.08
C GLU A 4 -14.25 -8.91 -2.62
N ALA A 5 -15.50 -8.80 -3.12
CA ALA A 5 -16.07 -7.52 -3.52
C ALA A 5 -16.33 -6.57 -2.32
N LYS A 6 -16.53 -7.10 -1.10
CA LYS A 6 -16.67 -6.30 0.12
C LYS A 6 -15.32 -5.78 0.63
N ILE A 7 -14.27 -6.59 0.59
CA ILE A 7 -12.92 -6.20 1.03
C ILE A 7 -12.36 -5.14 0.07
N SER A 8 -12.54 -5.27 -1.25
CA SER A 8 -12.11 -4.27 -2.22
C SER A 8 -12.83 -2.93 -2.04
N LYS A 9 -14.12 -2.94 -1.68
CA LYS A 9 -14.89 -1.71 -1.38
C LYS A 9 -14.45 -1.06 -0.07
N LEU A 10 -14.09 -1.85 0.94
CA LEU A 10 -13.59 -1.32 2.23
C LEU A 10 -12.20 -0.70 2.09
N VAL A 11 -11.31 -1.33 1.33
CA VAL A 11 -9.98 -0.78 1.02
C VAL A 11 -10.10 0.49 0.19
N LEU A 12 -11.00 0.54 -0.80
CA LEU A 12 -11.25 1.75 -1.59
C LEU A 12 -11.83 2.89 -0.75
N ALA A 13 -12.76 2.59 0.17
CA ALA A 13 -13.33 3.57 1.10
C ALA A 13 -12.30 4.08 2.12
N ALA A 14 -11.42 3.21 2.63
CA ALA A 14 -10.34 3.61 3.54
C ALA A 14 -9.31 4.50 2.86
N VAL A 15 -8.94 4.21 1.61
CA VAL A 15 -8.06 5.06 0.79
C VAL A 15 -8.73 6.41 0.50
N PHE A 16 -10.03 6.44 0.23
CA PHE A 16 -10.78 7.67 -0.02
C PHE A 16 -10.88 8.54 1.25
N LEU A 17 -11.12 7.95 2.43
CA LEU A 17 -11.13 8.64 3.73
C LEU A 17 -9.75 9.17 4.13
N LEU A 18 -8.66 8.45 3.82
CA LEU A 18 -7.29 8.93 4.03
C LEU A 18 -6.92 10.12 3.13
N ILE A 19 -7.39 10.14 1.89
CA ILE A 19 -7.13 11.23 0.94
C ILE A 19 -7.95 12.48 1.29
N PHE A 20 -9.20 12.33 1.72
CA PHE A 20 -10.08 13.47 2.05
C PHE A 20 -10.02 13.93 3.51
N GLY A 21 -9.60 13.06 4.45
CA GLY A 21 -9.50 13.40 5.88
C GLY A 21 -8.28 14.26 6.26
N LEU A 22 -7.35 14.49 5.33
CA LEU A 22 -6.11 15.25 5.56
C LEU A 22 -6.12 16.66 4.95
N LEU A 23 -7.29 17.18 4.56
CA LEU A 23 -7.39 18.59 4.16
C LEU A 23 -7.30 19.48 5.42
N PRO A 24 -6.28 20.34 5.53
CA PRO A 24 -6.15 21.23 6.68
C PRO A 24 -7.26 22.27 6.64
N SER A 25 -8.15 22.24 7.63
CA SER A 25 -9.08 23.33 7.90
C SER A 25 -8.30 24.53 8.45
N SER A 26 -8.05 25.52 7.60
CA SER A 26 -7.46 26.81 8.01
C SER A 26 -8.51 27.65 8.77
N LEU A 27 -8.61 27.49 10.07
CA LEU A 27 -9.26 28.44 10.96
C LEU A 27 -8.29 29.59 11.23
N GLN A 28 -8.53 30.73 10.62
CA GLN A 28 -7.85 32.00 10.94
C GLN A 28 -8.40 32.55 12.27
N ALA A 29 -7.57 32.51 13.30
CA ALA A 29 -7.79 33.32 14.48
C ALA A 29 -7.15 34.69 14.24
N GLN A 30 -7.96 35.73 14.25
CA GLN A 30 -7.57 37.14 14.16
C GLN A 30 -7.18 37.58 15.57
N GLU A 31 -5.89 37.87 15.77
CA GLU A 31 -5.37 38.42 17.02
C GLU A 31 -5.31 39.95 16.91
N ASN A 32 -6.12 40.62 17.70
CA ASN A 32 -6.09 42.09 17.82
C ASN A 32 -4.82 42.51 18.57
N GLN A 33 -3.88 43.16 17.87
CA GLN A 33 -2.75 43.87 18.48
C GLN A 33 -2.77 45.29 17.88
N ASP A 34 -3.57 46.16 18.46
CA ASP A 34 -3.63 47.58 18.15
C ASP A 34 -3.16 48.41 19.36
N ALA A 35 -1.91 48.22 19.79
CA ALA A 35 -1.34 49.07 20.84
C ALA A 35 0.04 49.56 20.41
N ASP A 36 0.28 50.84 20.49
CA ASP A 36 1.62 51.41 20.41
C ASP A 36 2.42 50.95 21.63
N LEU A 37 3.39 50.09 21.38
CA LEU A 37 4.23 49.48 22.41
C LEU A 37 5.42 50.35 22.80
N GLY A 38 5.77 51.36 21.95
CA GLY A 38 6.93 52.21 22.15
C GLY A 38 7.50 52.81 20.86
N SER A 39 8.73 53.30 20.95
CA SER A 39 9.48 53.87 19.81
C SER A 39 10.95 53.44 19.80
N ILE A 40 11.54 53.51 18.61
CA ILE A 40 12.96 53.24 18.37
C ILE A 40 13.52 54.42 17.60
N ASP A 41 14.64 55.02 18.05
CA ASP A 41 15.28 56.10 17.32
C ASP A 41 16.01 55.55 16.07
N ASN A 42 16.87 54.54 16.23
CA ASN A 42 17.55 53.91 15.12
C ASN A 42 17.43 52.36 15.25
N LEU A 43 16.99 51.72 14.18
CA LEU A 43 17.07 50.27 14.03
C LEU A 43 18.09 49.92 12.94
N ASN A 44 19.24 49.40 13.35
CA ASN A 44 20.30 48.96 12.44
C ASN A 44 20.28 47.44 12.34
N VAL A 45 20.09 46.91 11.13
CA VAL A 45 20.05 45.44 10.88
C VAL A 45 21.17 45.08 9.91
N ALA A 46 22.04 44.16 10.32
CA ALA A 46 23.05 43.58 9.45
C ALA A 46 22.71 42.11 9.15
N ILE A 47 22.62 41.76 7.88
CA ILE A 47 22.36 40.40 7.39
C ILE A 47 23.58 39.98 6.58
N GLU A 48 24.21 38.88 6.96
CA GLU A 48 25.33 38.27 6.25
C GLU A 48 24.95 36.88 5.74
N VAL A 49 25.04 36.63 4.45
CA VAL A 49 24.81 35.33 3.83
C VAL A 49 26.07 34.51 3.90
N LEU A 50 26.02 33.39 4.61
CA LEU A 50 27.14 32.49 4.86
C LEU A 50 27.26 31.39 3.79
N SER A 51 28.46 30.84 3.60
CA SER A 51 28.76 29.83 2.58
C SER A 51 27.97 28.53 2.70
N ASP A 52 27.44 28.22 3.88
CA ASP A 52 26.60 27.04 4.15
C ASP A 52 25.11 27.25 3.91
N SER A 53 24.75 28.33 3.22
CA SER A 53 23.36 28.76 2.96
C SER A 53 22.54 29.16 4.19
N SER A 54 23.18 29.45 5.31
CA SER A 54 22.56 30.13 6.44
C SER A 54 22.77 31.65 6.34
N ILE A 55 22.00 32.39 7.11
CA ILE A 55 22.22 33.83 7.29
C ILE A 55 22.55 34.12 8.74
N LYS A 56 23.47 35.07 8.97
CA LYS A 56 23.69 35.69 10.26
C LYS A 56 22.97 37.02 10.29
N VAL A 57 22.16 37.23 11.30
CA VAL A 57 21.41 38.48 11.48
C VAL A 57 21.85 39.15 12.78
N GLU A 58 22.13 40.42 12.73
CA GLU A 58 22.37 41.28 13.88
C GLU A 58 21.45 42.47 13.82
N GLU A 59 20.65 42.66 14.86
CA GLU A 59 19.68 43.78 14.98
C GLU A 59 20.10 44.62 16.18
N GLU A 60 20.37 45.89 15.94
CA GLU A 60 20.74 46.88 16.95
C GLU A 60 19.68 47.95 17.05
N PHE A 61 19.09 48.04 18.24
CA PHE A 61 18.05 49.03 18.58
C PHE A 61 18.70 50.11 19.42
N GLU A 62 18.75 51.32 18.90
CA GLU A 62 19.25 52.47 19.62
C GLU A 62 18.09 53.37 20.00
N GLY A 63 18.07 53.86 21.23
CA GLY A 63 17.03 54.70 21.74
C GLY A 63 15.64 53.98 21.84
N LEU A 64 15.66 52.70 22.15
CA LEU A 64 14.43 51.90 22.38
C LEU A 64 13.71 52.38 23.63
N THR A 65 12.53 52.95 23.50
CA THR A 65 11.65 53.37 24.61
C THR A 65 10.35 52.56 24.57
N LEU A 66 10.05 51.85 25.66
CA LEU A 66 8.85 50.99 25.76
C LEU A 66 7.84 51.59 26.72
N TYR A 67 6.57 51.40 26.40
CA TYR A 67 5.42 51.74 27.27
C TYR A 67 4.91 50.52 28.03
N SER A 68 5.63 49.37 27.95
CA SER A 68 5.33 48.11 28.60
C SER A 68 6.59 47.53 29.26
N SER A 69 6.42 46.77 30.34
CA SER A 69 7.51 46.08 31.05
C SER A 69 8.02 44.84 30.33
N SER A 70 7.44 44.43 29.22
CA SER A 70 7.84 43.29 28.43
C SER A 70 8.00 43.71 26.96
N PHE A 71 9.11 43.35 26.37
CA PHE A 71 9.37 43.53 24.96
C PHE A 71 9.13 42.21 24.22
N VAL A 72 8.38 42.31 23.10
CA VAL A 72 8.13 41.16 22.22
C VAL A 72 8.63 41.51 20.83
N TRP A 73 9.62 40.75 20.35
CA TRP A 73 10.17 40.92 19.00
C TRP A 73 9.97 39.68 18.16
N GLN A 74 9.81 39.84 16.87
CA GLN A 74 9.59 38.73 15.92
C GLN A 74 10.85 38.57 15.08
N ILE A 75 11.40 37.34 15.05
CA ILE A 75 12.47 36.94 14.15
C ILE A 75 11.93 36.05 13.03
N ASP A 76 12.40 36.24 11.80
CA ASP A 76 11.98 35.51 10.61
C ASP A 76 12.72 34.17 10.51
N SER A 77 12.53 33.32 11.51
CA SER A 77 13.03 31.94 11.49
C SER A 77 12.36 31.07 12.54
N LYS A 78 12.07 29.83 12.16
CA LYS A 78 11.77 28.73 13.10
C LYS A 78 13.03 27.97 13.53
N ASN A 79 14.01 27.92 12.66
CA ASN A 79 15.28 27.21 12.87
C ASN A 79 16.42 28.21 12.96
N PHE A 80 16.66 28.67 14.15
CA PHE A 80 17.77 29.56 14.47
C PHE A 80 18.66 28.93 15.55
N ASP A 81 19.92 29.27 15.52
CA ASP A 81 20.93 28.93 16.52
C ASP A 81 21.74 30.17 16.88
N GLN A 82 22.63 30.04 17.86
CA GLN A 82 23.52 31.09 18.31
C GLN A 82 22.78 32.39 18.70
N LEU A 83 21.56 32.26 19.28
CA LEU A 83 20.82 33.41 19.75
C LEU A 83 21.52 34.07 20.93
N GLU A 84 21.85 35.34 20.77
CA GLU A 84 22.41 36.19 21.82
C GLU A 84 21.67 37.50 21.89
N ILE A 85 21.24 37.90 23.08
CA ILE A 85 20.54 39.17 23.33
C ILE A 85 21.29 39.94 24.40
N LYS A 86 21.57 41.21 24.14
CA LYS A 86 22.26 42.11 25.04
C LYS A 86 21.50 43.42 25.22
N GLU A 87 21.24 43.83 26.46
CA GLU A 87 20.73 45.14 26.83
C GLU A 87 21.87 45.98 27.41
N ASN A 88 22.17 47.12 26.82
CA ASN A 88 23.29 47.97 27.23
C ASN A 88 24.62 47.19 27.44
N GLY A 89 24.85 46.15 26.62
CA GLY A 89 26.02 45.28 26.69
C GLY A 89 25.90 44.09 27.66
N THR A 90 24.86 44.02 28.49
CA THR A 90 24.59 42.91 29.42
C THR A 90 23.73 41.83 28.76
N LYS A 91 24.15 40.56 28.87
CA LYS A 91 23.40 39.43 28.28
C LYS A 91 22.06 39.18 29.00
N ILE A 92 21.02 38.97 28.22
CA ILE A 92 19.68 38.65 28.69
C ILE A 92 19.27 37.28 28.14
N ASP A 93 18.59 36.45 28.94
CA ASP A 93 18.01 35.19 28.49
C ASP A 93 16.52 35.41 28.13
N PRO A 94 16.17 35.22 26.85
CA PRO A 94 14.78 35.42 26.40
C PRO A 94 13.88 34.23 26.75
N LYS A 95 12.61 34.53 27.01
CA LYS A 95 11.55 33.52 26.98
C LYS A 95 11.08 33.35 25.53
N LEU A 96 11.22 32.15 25.01
CA LEU A 96 10.71 31.81 23.69
C LEU A 96 9.20 31.61 23.77
N ILE A 97 8.45 32.45 23.05
CA ILE A 97 7.01 32.25 22.84
C ILE A 97 6.86 31.62 21.47
N ASN A 98 6.68 30.31 21.43
CA ASN A 98 6.48 29.57 20.19
C ASN A 98 5.05 29.82 19.68
N THR A 99 4.86 30.76 18.77
CA THR A 99 3.60 30.90 18.05
C THR A 99 3.66 30.12 16.73
N GLN A 100 2.86 29.06 16.62
CA GLN A 100 2.82 28.11 15.49
C GLN A 100 2.23 28.71 14.19
N LYS A 101 2.32 30.01 13.94
CA LYS A 101 1.82 30.62 12.73
C LYS A 101 2.97 31.13 11.84
N GLY A 102 3.22 30.42 10.74
CA GLY A 102 4.23 30.82 9.75
C GLY A 102 5.67 30.43 10.16
N ASP A 103 6.65 31.08 9.56
CA ASP A 103 8.09 30.87 9.83
C ASP A 103 8.65 31.84 10.89
N LEU A 104 7.79 32.62 11.56
CA LEU A 104 8.16 33.63 12.55
C LEU A 104 8.23 33.02 13.96
N THR A 105 9.27 33.41 14.71
CA THR A 105 9.40 33.10 16.13
C THR A 105 9.32 34.40 16.94
N ARG A 106 8.53 34.41 18.01
CA ARG A 106 8.44 35.54 18.93
C ARG A 106 9.37 35.34 20.11
N LEU A 107 10.19 36.35 20.38
CA LEU A 107 11.05 36.46 21.54
C LEU A 107 10.40 37.41 22.54
N SER A 108 10.24 37.02 23.79
CA SER A 108 9.79 37.89 24.87
C SER A 108 10.82 37.95 25.97
N PHE A 109 11.15 39.15 26.38
CA PHE A 109 12.09 39.37 27.50
C PHE A 109 11.73 40.65 28.23
N PRO A 110 12.02 40.75 29.57
CA PRO A 110 11.77 41.92 30.33
C PRO A 110 12.83 42.99 29.99
N LEU A 111 12.41 44.22 29.76
CA LEU A 111 13.25 45.39 29.61
C LEU A 111 12.83 46.51 30.55
N SER A 112 13.71 47.47 30.82
CA SER A 112 13.40 48.68 31.56
C SER A 112 12.39 49.53 30.76
N TYR A 113 11.24 49.85 31.37
CA TYR A 113 10.21 50.65 30.70
C TYR A 113 10.33 52.14 31.07
N TYR A 114 9.88 53.00 30.18
CA TYR A 114 10.03 54.48 30.28
C TYR A 114 11.48 54.99 30.38
N SER A 115 12.45 54.17 30.00
CA SER A 115 13.85 54.59 29.88
C SER A 115 14.36 54.18 28.50
N SER A 116 15.12 55.10 27.87
CA SER A 116 15.77 54.78 26.60
C SER A 116 16.87 53.73 26.85
N THR A 117 16.86 52.63 26.11
CA THR A 117 17.84 51.55 26.21
C THR A 117 18.36 51.16 24.83
N ASN A 118 19.57 50.57 24.80
CA ASN A 118 20.12 49.99 23.59
C ASN A 118 20.06 48.46 23.69
N LEU A 119 19.45 47.82 22.70
CA LEU A 119 19.24 46.38 22.60
C LEU A 119 19.98 45.84 21.38
N LYS A 120 20.68 44.73 21.52
CA LYS A 120 21.30 44.01 20.41
C LYS A 120 20.80 42.58 20.41
N ILE A 121 20.26 42.10 19.30
CA ILE A 121 19.82 40.72 19.04
C ILE A 121 20.67 40.18 17.92
N SER A 122 21.31 39.02 18.14
CA SER A 122 22.05 38.31 17.09
C SER A 122 21.64 36.86 17.03
N TYR A 123 21.48 36.33 15.84
CA TYR A 123 21.13 34.93 15.62
C TYR A 123 21.60 34.46 14.24
N ARG A 124 21.62 33.14 14.06
CA ARG A 124 21.87 32.51 12.76
C ARG A 124 20.64 31.73 12.34
N SER A 125 20.23 31.86 11.08
CA SER A 125 19.05 31.20 10.52
C SER A 125 19.38 30.42 9.26
N SER A 126 18.79 29.24 9.07
CA SER A 126 19.09 28.33 7.96
C SER A 126 18.00 28.24 6.88
N ASN A 127 16.86 28.94 7.03
CA ASN A 127 15.70 28.75 6.15
C ASN A 127 15.34 29.96 5.25
N ASN A 128 16.10 31.03 5.34
CA ASN A 128 15.79 32.29 4.62
C ASN A 128 16.23 32.26 3.15
N LEU A 129 17.06 31.30 2.75
CA LEU A 129 17.49 31.10 1.37
C LEU A 129 16.75 29.97 0.70
N LYS A 130 16.19 30.22 -0.47
CA LYS A 130 15.50 29.21 -1.29
C LYS A 130 16.05 29.22 -2.71
N ILE A 131 16.20 28.03 -3.32
CA ILE A 131 16.56 27.93 -4.74
C ILE A 131 15.29 27.96 -5.56
N ILE A 132 15.17 28.92 -6.49
CA ILE A 132 14.05 29.06 -7.41
C ILE A 132 14.58 29.31 -8.83
N LYS A 133 14.26 28.40 -9.78
CA LYS A 133 14.63 28.52 -11.21
C LYS A 133 16.10 28.90 -11.43
N GLN A 134 17.03 28.24 -10.81
CA GLN A 134 18.49 28.47 -10.88
C GLN A 134 19.00 29.74 -10.20
N LYS A 135 18.13 30.50 -9.56
CA LYS A 135 18.48 31.66 -8.74
C LYS A 135 18.26 31.35 -7.27
N ILE A 136 18.98 32.03 -6.42
CA ILE A 136 18.84 31.96 -4.98
C ILE A 136 18.01 33.15 -4.56
N LEU A 137 16.85 32.86 -3.94
CA LEU A 137 15.98 33.90 -3.37
C LEU A 137 16.29 34.01 -1.87
N LEU A 138 16.71 35.18 -1.44
CA LEU A 138 16.72 35.58 -0.04
C LEU A 138 15.41 36.31 0.23
N LYS A 139 14.70 35.84 1.26
CA LYS A 139 13.55 36.57 1.81
C LYS A 139 13.72 36.62 3.32
N ASN A 140 13.74 37.82 3.87
CA ASN A 140 13.84 38.07 5.29
C ASN A 140 12.88 39.14 5.74
N ILE A 141 11.99 38.82 6.68
CA ILE A 141 11.07 39.75 7.31
C ILE A 141 11.81 40.42 8.47
N ILE A 142 12.11 41.68 8.37
CA ILE A 142 12.80 42.45 9.42
C ILE A 142 11.83 42.65 10.59
N PHE A 143 10.62 43.11 10.29
CA PHE A 143 9.53 43.16 11.25
C PHE A 143 8.18 43.10 10.54
N ASN A 144 7.16 42.69 11.27
CA ASN A 144 5.80 42.62 10.79
C ASN A 144 4.83 43.07 11.89
N ARG A 145 4.30 44.31 11.75
CA ARG A 145 3.42 44.94 12.74
C ARG A 145 4.05 44.87 14.13
N SER A 146 5.19 45.55 14.27
CA SER A 146 6.00 45.46 15.53
C SER A 146 5.30 46.12 16.72
N GLY A 147 4.32 46.97 16.52
CA GLY A 147 3.75 47.83 17.56
C GLY A 147 4.68 48.96 17.98
N LEU A 148 5.78 49.20 17.26
CA LEU A 148 6.77 50.23 17.57
C LEU A 148 6.86 51.23 16.44
N PHE A 149 6.96 52.50 16.79
CA PHE A 149 7.33 53.55 15.86
C PHE A 149 8.84 53.57 15.68
N ILE A 150 9.34 53.55 14.43
CA ILE A 150 10.77 53.48 14.11
C ILE A 150 11.14 54.73 13.35
N ASN A 151 11.95 55.63 13.96
CA ASN A 151 12.34 56.89 13.33
C ASN A 151 13.26 56.65 12.14
N HIS A 152 14.29 55.81 12.31
CA HIS A 152 15.21 55.49 11.22
C HIS A 152 15.51 54.00 11.18
N LEU A 153 15.36 53.38 10.01
CA LEU A 153 15.75 52.00 9.72
C LEU A 153 16.93 51.99 8.74
N LYS A 154 17.93 51.20 9.05
CA LYS A 154 19.02 50.89 8.14
C LYS A 154 19.28 49.39 8.12
N VAL A 155 19.23 48.80 6.92
CA VAL A 155 19.51 47.36 6.74
C VAL A 155 20.68 47.20 5.79
N ALA A 156 21.74 46.53 6.24
CA ALA A 156 22.90 46.19 5.45
C ALA A 156 22.85 44.70 5.11
N LEU A 157 22.74 44.37 3.82
CA LEU A 157 22.77 42.99 3.33
C LEU A 157 24.12 42.71 2.69
N LYS A 158 24.89 41.82 3.30
CA LYS A 158 26.17 41.32 2.79
C LYS A 158 25.97 39.97 2.11
N LEU A 159 26.22 39.93 0.81
CA LEU A 159 26.12 38.75 -0.03
C LEU A 159 27.49 38.04 -0.15
N PRO A 160 27.54 36.77 -0.60
CA PRO A 160 28.80 36.10 -0.91
C PRO A 160 29.62 36.87 -1.99
N PRO A 161 30.96 36.82 -1.94
CA PRO A 161 31.80 37.62 -2.83
C PRO A 161 31.74 37.23 -4.32
N ASP A 162 31.22 36.00 -4.62
CA ASP A 162 31.03 35.49 -6.00
C ASP A 162 29.64 35.78 -6.59
N VAL A 163 28.85 36.62 -5.92
CA VAL A 163 27.49 36.94 -6.36
C VAL A 163 27.51 37.67 -7.68
N ARG A 164 26.73 37.17 -8.61
CA ARG A 164 26.38 37.85 -9.85
C ARG A 164 24.96 38.41 -9.72
N GLU A 165 24.83 39.72 -9.97
CA GLU A 165 23.52 40.35 -10.01
C GLU A 165 22.62 39.69 -11.04
N SER A 166 21.42 39.34 -10.65
CA SER A 166 20.48 38.69 -11.56
C SER A 166 19.60 39.68 -12.32
N GLY A 167 19.76 40.95 -12.12
CA GLY A 167 19.07 42.03 -12.86
C GLY A 167 17.54 42.09 -12.72
N GLU A 168 16.93 41.16 -12.01
CA GLU A 168 15.47 41.13 -11.80
C GLU A 168 15.13 41.32 -10.33
N GLY A 169 14.74 42.57 -10.02
CA GLY A 169 13.80 42.81 -8.94
C GLY A 169 14.28 42.60 -7.53
N GLN A 170 15.13 43.49 -7.05
CA GLN A 170 15.14 43.80 -5.63
C GLN A 170 13.73 44.32 -5.30
N ARG A 171 12.96 43.55 -4.52
CA ARG A 171 11.60 43.95 -4.15
C ARG A 171 11.53 44.28 -2.69
N PHE A 172 11.14 45.48 -2.46
CA PHE A 172 10.93 46.12 -1.21
C PHE A 172 9.44 46.16 -0.94
N TYR A 173 8.99 45.61 0.16
CA TYR A 173 7.58 45.65 0.53
C TYR A 173 7.42 46.42 1.83
N ALA A 174 6.86 47.63 1.72
CA ALA A 174 6.39 48.39 2.86
C ALA A 174 4.86 48.48 2.79
N ILE A 175 4.18 48.07 3.84
CA ILE A 175 2.72 48.18 3.96
C ILE A 175 2.44 49.25 5.00
N HIS A 176 1.89 50.40 4.55
CA HIS A 176 1.42 51.53 5.33
C HIS A 176 2.43 52.27 6.23
N GLY A 177 2.55 53.57 6.04
CA GLY A 177 3.19 54.51 6.96
C GLY A 177 4.71 54.64 6.86
N ILE A 178 5.31 54.36 5.71
CA ILE A 178 6.72 54.70 5.44
C ILE A 178 6.74 55.95 4.57
N GLU A 179 7.27 57.05 5.10
CA GLU A 179 7.32 58.33 4.34
C GLU A 179 8.49 58.35 3.36
N GLU A 180 9.64 57.79 3.73
CA GLU A 180 10.81 57.72 2.86
C GLU A 180 11.44 56.33 2.85
N SER A 181 11.74 55.81 1.67
CA SER A 181 12.53 54.58 1.54
C SER A 181 13.52 54.70 0.39
N SER A 182 14.73 54.22 0.61
CA SER A 182 15.75 54.17 -0.42
C SER A 182 16.54 52.88 -0.40
N GLN A 183 17.06 52.51 -1.57
CA GLN A 183 17.97 51.39 -1.74
C GLN A 183 19.23 51.89 -2.44
N LYS A 184 20.39 51.53 -1.91
CA LYS A 184 21.68 51.90 -2.46
C LYS A 184 22.61 50.69 -2.48
N ALA A 185 23.11 50.31 -3.66
CA ALA A 185 24.21 49.36 -3.75
C ALA A 185 25.53 50.08 -3.43
N LYS A 186 26.24 49.64 -2.39
CA LYS A 186 27.59 50.15 -2.08
C LYS A 186 28.67 49.40 -2.85
N SER A 187 28.49 48.11 -3.04
CA SER A 187 29.34 47.24 -3.85
C SER A 187 28.51 46.07 -4.39
N ASN A 188 29.10 45.21 -5.20
CA ASN A 188 28.38 44.03 -5.75
C ASN A 188 27.92 43.03 -4.66
N ASP A 189 28.58 43.07 -3.49
CA ASP A 189 28.34 42.17 -2.36
C ASP A 189 27.70 42.88 -1.16
N LEU A 190 27.49 44.19 -1.19
CA LEU A 190 26.91 44.98 -0.09
C LEU A 190 25.77 45.86 -0.57
N LEU A 191 24.57 45.55 -0.13
CA LEU A 191 23.36 46.34 -0.40
C LEU A 191 22.90 47.00 0.90
N GLU A 192 22.53 48.28 0.81
CA GLU A 192 21.94 49.04 1.93
C GLU A 192 20.51 49.46 1.59
N TYR A 193 19.64 49.27 2.54
CA TYR A 193 18.26 49.73 2.52
C TYR A 193 18.08 50.72 3.67
N SER A 194 17.38 51.81 3.45
CA SER A 194 17.02 52.73 4.50
C SER A 194 15.58 53.15 4.38
N ALA A 195 14.95 53.42 5.50
CA ALA A 195 13.62 53.93 5.61
C ALA A 195 13.48 54.82 6.84
N ALA A 196 12.58 55.80 6.83
CA ALA A 196 12.34 56.69 7.94
C ALA A 196 10.84 56.78 8.26
N GLU A 197 10.53 57.23 9.50
CA GLU A 197 9.17 57.50 9.99
C GLU A 197 8.19 56.33 9.79
N ILE A 198 8.59 55.15 10.29
CA ILE A 198 7.87 53.90 10.10
C ILE A 198 6.84 53.71 11.21
N GLY A 199 5.56 53.70 10.86
CA GLY A 199 4.47 53.49 11.80
C GLY A 199 4.41 52.12 12.45
N SER A 200 3.82 52.01 13.63
CA SER A 200 3.77 50.79 14.45
C SER A 200 3.10 49.56 13.78
N LEU A 201 2.21 49.80 12.81
CA LEU A 201 1.52 48.74 12.07
C LEU A 201 2.19 48.34 10.75
N SER A 202 3.37 48.92 10.44
CA SER A 202 4.10 48.67 9.21
C SER A 202 4.83 47.32 9.25
N SER A 203 5.13 46.81 8.06
CA SER A 203 5.94 45.62 7.87
C SER A 203 7.08 45.91 6.90
N PHE A 204 8.25 45.39 7.19
CA PHE A 204 9.42 45.58 6.34
C PHE A 204 10.06 44.23 6.02
N THR A 205 10.13 43.91 4.74
CA THR A 205 10.67 42.64 4.25
C THR A 205 11.69 42.91 3.15
N ILE A 206 12.84 42.30 3.22
CA ILE A 206 13.84 42.27 2.15
C ILE A 206 13.62 41.01 1.34
N GLU A 207 13.55 41.16 0.03
CA GLU A 207 13.51 40.08 -0.93
C GLU A 207 14.52 40.38 -2.05
N ASP A 208 15.54 39.52 -2.17
CA ASP A 208 16.56 39.67 -3.21
C ASP A 208 16.82 38.31 -3.88
N SER A 209 17.15 38.35 -5.16
CA SER A 209 17.44 37.15 -5.95
C SER A 209 18.79 37.28 -6.65
N PHE A 210 19.66 36.31 -6.43
CA PHE A 210 21.03 36.32 -6.93
C PHE A 210 21.50 34.94 -7.36
N VAL A 211 22.64 34.85 -8.03
CA VAL A 211 23.32 33.62 -8.40
C VAL A 211 24.68 33.57 -7.70
N SER A 212 24.96 32.48 -7.01
CA SER A 212 26.25 32.23 -6.37
C SER A 212 26.63 30.77 -6.51
N SER A 213 27.89 30.51 -6.79
CA SER A 213 28.45 29.14 -6.87
C SER A 213 29.08 28.69 -5.57
N SER A 214 29.36 29.58 -4.63
CA SER A 214 30.00 29.32 -3.35
C SER A 214 29.06 28.76 -2.29
N LEU A 215 27.75 28.90 -2.46
CA LEU A 215 26.75 28.47 -1.49
C LEU A 215 26.51 26.95 -1.51
N ARG A 216 26.65 26.33 -0.35
CA ARG A 216 26.42 24.89 -0.16
C ARG A 216 25.07 24.65 0.49
N PHE A 217 24.09 24.24 -0.31
CA PHE A 217 22.78 23.87 0.19
C PHE A 217 22.76 22.46 0.74
N PRO A 218 22.04 22.19 1.85
CA PRO A 218 21.78 20.85 2.35
C PRO A 218 21.14 19.95 1.30
N LEU A 219 21.47 18.64 1.34
CA LEU A 219 20.96 17.67 0.35
C LEU A 219 19.43 17.68 0.25
N GLY A 220 18.73 17.83 1.39
CA GLY A 220 17.27 17.89 1.43
C GLY A 220 16.69 19.10 0.65
N GLN A 221 17.34 20.27 0.72
CA GLN A 221 16.93 21.46 -0.05
C GLN A 221 17.18 21.27 -1.56
N LYS A 222 18.30 20.65 -1.95
CA LYS A 222 18.59 20.31 -3.34
C LYS A 222 17.57 19.33 -3.90
N ILE A 223 17.26 18.26 -3.17
CA ILE A 223 16.23 17.29 -3.55
C ILE A 223 14.88 17.98 -3.73
N LYS A 224 14.46 18.80 -2.75
CA LYS A 224 13.21 19.57 -2.82
C LYS A 224 13.16 20.50 -4.04
N PHE A 225 14.28 21.15 -4.35
CA PHE A 225 14.40 22.00 -5.55
C PHE A 225 14.22 21.19 -6.84
N TYR A 226 14.93 20.06 -6.99
CA TYR A 226 14.82 19.21 -8.18
C TYR A 226 13.37 18.73 -8.38
N PHE A 227 12.75 18.22 -7.35
CA PHE A 227 11.38 17.72 -7.46
C PHE A 227 10.34 18.82 -7.69
N ASN A 228 10.48 19.99 -7.09
CA ASN A 228 9.57 21.12 -7.32
C ASN A 228 9.68 21.72 -8.72
N ASN A 229 10.82 21.54 -9.39
CA ASN A 229 11.05 22.03 -10.75
C ASN A 229 10.79 20.98 -11.83
N LEU A 230 10.41 19.73 -11.47
CA LEU A 230 10.00 18.73 -12.44
C LEU A 230 8.75 19.21 -13.19
N THR A 231 8.82 19.21 -14.51
CA THR A 231 7.66 19.49 -15.35
C THR A 231 6.62 18.38 -15.22
N THR A 232 5.36 18.67 -15.51
CA THR A 232 4.30 17.65 -15.56
C THR A 232 4.67 16.48 -16.47
N ILE A 233 5.33 16.77 -17.58
CA ILE A 233 5.81 15.75 -18.53
C ILE A 233 6.84 14.82 -17.85
N SER A 234 7.81 15.39 -17.11
CA SER A 234 8.82 14.60 -16.40
C SER A 234 8.20 13.69 -15.33
N LEU A 235 7.22 14.19 -14.59
CA LEU A 235 6.50 13.40 -13.58
C LEU A 235 5.69 12.27 -14.20
N VAL A 236 5.03 12.53 -15.33
CA VAL A 236 4.31 11.50 -16.09
C VAL A 236 5.27 10.45 -16.64
N LEU A 237 6.41 10.85 -17.20
CA LEU A 237 7.44 9.94 -17.69
C LEU A 237 8.04 9.05 -16.59
N ILE A 238 8.15 9.55 -15.37
CA ILE A 238 8.62 8.76 -14.21
C ILE A 238 7.53 7.78 -13.73
N SER A 239 6.26 8.19 -13.79
CA SER A 239 5.14 7.43 -13.23
C SER A 239 4.63 6.32 -14.14
N LEU A 240 4.67 6.51 -15.46
CA LEU A 240 4.07 5.60 -16.46
C LEU A 240 4.86 4.31 -16.76
N PRO A 241 6.21 4.25 -16.74
CA PRO A 241 6.94 3.07 -17.19
C PRO A 241 6.55 1.79 -16.44
N LEU A 242 6.41 1.85 -15.13
CA LEU A 242 6.12 0.67 -14.32
C LEU A 242 4.73 0.07 -14.60
N PRO A 243 3.61 0.81 -14.57
CA PRO A 243 2.30 0.28 -14.96
C PRO A 243 2.24 -0.13 -16.42
N LEU A 244 2.93 0.58 -17.33
CA LEU A 244 2.97 0.21 -18.74
C LEU A 244 3.69 -1.13 -18.96
N LEU A 245 4.86 -1.32 -18.37
CA LEU A 245 5.60 -2.59 -18.41
C LEU A 245 4.78 -3.73 -17.82
N THR A 246 4.06 -3.46 -16.72
CA THR A 246 3.17 -4.44 -16.10
C THR A 246 2.02 -4.83 -17.04
N LEU A 247 1.41 -3.87 -17.74
CA LEU A 247 0.38 -4.14 -18.75
C LEU A 247 0.91 -4.93 -19.94
N ILE A 248 2.10 -4.59 -20.46
CA ILE A 248 2.75 -5.34 -21.55
C ILE A 248 3.03 -6.77 -21.11
N PHE A 249 3.52 -6.96 -19.88
CA PHE A 249 3.77 -8.29 -19.33
C PHE A 249 2.47 -9.09 -19.14
N LEU A 250 1.38 -8.46 -18.67
CA LEU A 250 0.03 -9.04 -18.59
C LEU A 250 -0.44 -9.50 -19.99
N PHE A 251 -0.30 -8.65 -20.98
CA PHE A 251 -0.68 -8.97 -22.35
C PHE A 251 0.14 -10.14 -22.91
N TYR A 252 1.44 -10.14 -22.67
CA TYR A 252 2.31 -11.28 -23.03
C TYR A 252 1.85 -12.57 -22.35
N LEU A 253 1.56 -12.54 -21.05
CA LEU A 253 1.05 -13.72 -20.33
C LEU A 253 -0.32 -14.15 -20.86
N HIS A 254 -1.21 -13.20 -21.16
CA HIS A 254 -2.51 -13.52 -21.75
C HIS A 254 -2.38 -14.25 -23.11
N LEU A 255 -1.52 -13.77 -23.99
CA LEU A 255 -1.25 -14.43 -25.27
C LEU A 255 -0.65 -15.83 -25.06
N ARG A 256 0.31 -15.98 -24.17
CA ARG A 256 0.92 -17.26 -23.83
C ARG A 256 -0.10 -18.23 -23.22
N TYR A 257 -0.92 -17.75 -22.29
CA TYR A 257 -1.97 -18.53 -21.66
C TYR A 257 -3.05 -18.98 -22.67
N LYS A 258 -3.51 -18.06 -23.52
CA LYS A 258 -4.49 -18.38 -24.57
C LYS A 258 -4.00 -19.50 -25.48
N ASN A 259 -2.72 -19.53 -25.83
CA ASN A 259 -2.15 -20.58 -26.66
C ASN A 259 -1.99 -21.92 -25.92
N SER A 260 -1.72 -21.90 -24.59
CA SER A 260 -1.62 -23.10 -23.77
C SER A 260 -2.99 -23.72 -23.43
N VAL A 261 -4.06 -22.92 -23.43
CA VAL A 261 -5.44 -23.36 -23.12
C VAL A 261 -6.21 -23.80 -24.36
N ARG A 262 -5.72 -23.54 -25.59
CA ARG A 262 -6.37 -24.03 -26.80
C ARG A 262 -6.36 -25.56 -26.85
N ILE A 263 -7.47 -26.15 -26.37
CA ILE A 263 -7.75 -27.59 -26.39
C ILE A 263 -8.43 -27.90 -27.73
N LYS A 264 -8.17 -29.08 -28.27
CA LYS A 264 -8.89 -29.55 -29.47
C LYS A 264 -10.39 -29.65 -29.17
N ARG A 265 -11.22 -28.94 -29.94
CA ARG A 265 -12.69 -28.92 -29.71
C ARG A 265 -13.35 -30.27 -29.96
N ASN A 266 -12.83 -31.06 -30.90
CA ASN A 266 -13.41 -32.34 -31.31
C ASN A 266 -12.57 -33.53 -30.84
N LEU A 267 -12.52 -33.73 -29.50
CA LEU A 267 -11.94 -34.94 -28.92
C LEU A 267 -12.97 -36.07 -28.99
N PRO A 268 -12.60 -37.30 -29.45
CA PRO A 268 -13.48 -38.44 -29.36
C PRO A 268 -13.67 -38.87 -27.89
N PRO A 269 -14.84 -39.43 -27.52
CA PRO A 269 -15.02 -40.00 -26.20
C PRO A 269 -14.09 -41.23 -26.00
N ALA A 270 -13.45 -41.35 -24.84
CA ALA A 270 -12.58 -42.46 -24.49
C ALA A 270 -13.12 -43.16 -23.22
N ASN A 271 -13.37 -44.47 -23.31
CA ASN A 271 -13.94 -45.25 -22.22
C ASN A 271 -12.91 -45.83 -21.23
N LYS A 272 -11.61 -45.57 -21.48
CA LYS A 272 -10.52 -46.01 -20.59
C LYS A 272 -9.96 -44.79 -19.84
N LEU A 273 -9.67 -45.00 -18.55
CA LEU A 273 -8.91 -44.01 -17.76
C LEU A 273 -7.57 -43.75 -18.43
N PRO A 274 -7.21 -42.47 -18.65
CA PRO A 274 -5.94 -42.11 -19.26
C PRO A 274 -4.71 -42.52 -18.43
N ASP A 275 -4.78 -42.35 -17.09
CA ASP A 275 -3.73 -42.68 -16.15
C ASP A 275 -4.37 -42.89 -14.75
N GLU A 276 -3.67 -43.51 -13.81
CA GLU A 276 -4.04 -43.60 -12.39
C GLU A 276 -3.71 -42.28 -11.65
N ALA A 277 -4.13 -41.17 -12.21
CA ALA A 277 -3.93 -39.89 -11.56
C ALA A 277 -4.86 -39.74 -10.35
N SER A 278 -4.32 -39.24 -9.26
CA SER A 278 -5.13 -38.84 -8.10
C SER A 278 -6.15 -37.79 -8.52
N PRO A 279 -7.40 -37.84 -8.01
CA PRO A 279 -8.46 -36.89 -8.35
C PRO A 279 -8.11 -35.43 -8.07
N SER A 280 -7.41 -35.11 -6.97
CA SER A 280 -6.94 -33.75 -6.71
C SER A 280 -5.92 -33.26 -7.74
N LEU A 281 -5.05 -34.15 -8.25
CA LEU A 281 -4.13 -33.80 -9.32
C LEU A 281 -4.86 -33.58 -10.65
N LEU A 282 -5.93 -34.34 -10.88
CA LEU A 282 -6.81 -34.17 -12.04
C LEU A 282 -7.56 -32.83 -11.99
N ASP A 283 -8.09 -32.46 -10.82
CA ASP A 283 -8.73 -31.17 -10.60
C ASP A 283 -7.74 -30.03 -10.83
N LEU A 284 -6.54 -30.11 -10.27
CA LEU A 284 -5.45 -29.16 -10.54
C LEU A 284 -5.13 -29.06 -12.04
N LEU A 285 -5.08 -30.17 -12.75
CA LEU A 285 -4.82 -30.18 -14.19
C LEU A 285 -5.99 -29.58 -14.98
N TYR A 286 -7.24 -29.84 -14.56
CA TYR A 286 -8.44 -29.38 -15.23
C TYR A 286 -8.78 -27.91 -14.92
N GLN A 287 -8.86 -27.54 -13.66
CA GLN A 287 -9.20 -26.18 -13.21
C GLN A 287 -7.98 -25.26 -13.21
N GLY A 288 -6.77 -25.84 -12.96
CA GLY A 288 -5.53 -25.10 -12.78
C GLY A 288 -5.26 -24.73 -11.32
N GLU A 289 -6.22 -24.96 -10.44
CA GLU A 289 -6.10 -24.89 -8.98
C GLU A 289 -6.85 -26.03 -8.35
N ILE A 290 -6.60 -26.29 -7.08
CA ILE A 290 -7.30 -27.33 -6.33
C ILE A 290 -8.57 -26.69 -5.77
N THR A 291 -9.72 -27.24 -6.15
CA THR A 291 -11.04 -26.77 -5.73
C THR A 291 -11.66 -27.73 -4.70
N GLU A 292 -12.82 -27.33 -4.16
CA GLU A 292 -13.64 -28.20 -3.32
C GLU A 292 -13.93 -29.55 -3.99
N SER A 293 -14.16 -29.53 -5.31
CA SER A 293 -14.38 -30.75 -6.10
C SER A 293 -13.15 -31.67 -6.10
N GLY A 294 -11.93 -31.13 -6.11
CA GLY A 294 -10.70 -31.92 -6.03
C GLY A 294 -10.53 -32.61 -4.67
N VAL A 295 -10.85 -31.90 -3.59
CA VAL A 295 -10.82 -32.45 -2.23
C VAL A 295 -11.91 -33.51 -2.05
N SER A 296 -13.16 -33.21 -2.44
CA SER A 296 -14.28 -34.14 -2.43
C SER A 296 -13.96 -35.42 -3.22
N ALA A 297 -13.43 -35.28 -4.42
CA ALA A 297 -13.01 -36.37 -5.28
C ALA A 297 -11.91 -37.25 -4.67
N THR A 298 -10.98 -36.64 -3.89
CA THR A 298 -9.94 -37.42 -3.18
C THR A 298 -10.55 -38.23 -2.05
N ILE A 299 -11.52 -37.69 -1.31
CA ILE A 299 -12.24 -38.45 -0.29
C ILE A 299 -13.00 -39.62 -0.93
N LEU A 300 -13.63 -39.41 -2.07
CA LEU A 300 -14.28 -40.46 -2.85
C LEU A 300 -13.29 -41.56 -3.32
N ASP A 301 -12.05 -41.15 -3.67
CA ASP A 301 -11.02 -42.15 -4.04
C ASP A 301 -10.54 -42.98 -2.84
N LEU A 302 -10.47 -42.38 -1.65
CA LEU A 302 -10.20 -43.09 -0.40
C LEU A 302 -11.30 -44.12 -0.06
N ILE A 303 -12.57 -43.78 -0.36
CA ILE A 303 -13.70 -44.71 -0.25
C ILE A 303 -13.53 -45.84 -1.27
N LYS A 304 -13.23 -45.53 -2.53
CA LYS A 304 -12.99 -46.54 -3.58
C LYS A 304 -11.80 -47.44 -3.24
N LYS A 305 -10.75 -46.94 -2.60
CA LYS A 305 -9.59 -47.69 -2.10
C LYS A 305 -9.95 -48.55 -0.87
N GLY A 306 -11.17 -48.41 -0.34
CA GLY A 306 -11.65 -49.15 0.81
C GLY A 306 -11.03 -48.75 2.16
N VAL A 307 -10.38 -47.57 2.20
CA VAL A 307 -9.78 -47.01 3.42
C VAL A 307 -10.83 -46.26 4.26
N VAL A 308 -11.80 -45.68 3.59
CA VAL A 308 -12.92 -44.97 4.20
C VAL A 308 -14.21 -45.71 3.90
N ILE A 309 -15.08 -45.85 4.90
CA ILE A 309 -16.44 -46.38 4.76
C ILE A 309 -17.45 -45.32 5.13
N ILE A 310 -18.61 -45.39 4.50
CA ILE A 310 -19.76 -44.54 4.79
C ILE A 310 -20.73 -45.29 5.68
N VAL A 311 -21.15 -44.68 6.79
CA VAL A 311 -22.21 -45.20 7.67
C VAL A 311 -23.39 -44.22 7.61
N ASP A 312 -24.43 -44.65 6.89
CA ASP A 312 -25.66 -43.87 6.69
C ASP A 312 -26.73 -44.31 7.70
N LYS A 313 -27.09 -43.41 8.61
CA LYS A 313 -28.16 -43.57 9.60
C LYS A 313 -29.45 -42.83 9.24
N GLY A 314 -29.65 -42.53 7.96
CA GLY A 314 -30.79 -41.75 7.45
C GLY A 314 -30.54 -40.26 7.46
N GLU A 315 -30.71 -39.60 8.60
CA GLU A 315 -30.46 -38.16 8.72
C GLU A 315 -28.98 -37.79 8.88
N VAL A 316 -28.15 -38.73 9.32
CA VAL A 316 -26.73 -38.48 9.63
C VAL A 316 -25.87 -39.48 8.88
N ILE A 317 -24.93 -38.95 8.10
CA ILE A 317 -23.88 -39.70 7.43
C ILE A 317 -22.58 -39.53 8.24
N THR A 318 -21.90 -40.65 8.53
CA THR A 318 -20.61 -40.63 9.22
C THR A 318 -19.57 -41.40 8.40
N PHE A 319 -18.31 -40.94 8.49
CA PHE A 319 -17.18 -41.64 7.90
C PHE A 319 -16.54 -42.57 8.92
N GLY A 320 -16.22 -43.82 8.51
CA GLY A 320 -15.48 -44.79 9.30
C GLY A 320 -14.13 -45.08 8.64
N ARG A 321 -13.08 -45.24 9.45
CA ARG A 321 -11.77 -45.70 8.97
C ARG A 321 -11.68 -47.20 8.99
N LYS A 322 -11.23 -47.80 7.89
CA LYS A 322 -10.93 -49.23 7.80
C LYS A 322 -9.41 -49.43 7.67
N ASN A 323 -8.83 -50.29 8.48
CA ASN A 323 -7.42 -50.66 8.34
C ASN A 323 -7.26 -51.54 7.11
N THR A 324 -6.68 -51.01 6.06
CA THR A 324 -6.36 -51.71 4.82
C THR A 324 -4.89 -51.46 4.46
N SER A 325 -4.30 -52.40 3.72
CA SER A 325 -2.94 -52.25 3.18
C SER A 325 -2.88 -51.46 1.88
N ALA A 326 -3.87 -50.58 1.63
CA ALA A 326 -3.89 -49.75 0.43
C ALA A 326 -2.71 -48.80 0.42
N HIS A 327 -2.02 -48.68 -0.72
CA HIS A 327 -0.94 -47.74 -0.90
C HIS A 327 -1.53 -46.34 -1.08
N LEU A 328 -1.27 -45.44 -0.12
CA LEU A 328 -1.73 -44.05 -0.15
C LEU A 328 -0.58 -43.12 -0.51
N LEU A 329 -0.89 -42.03 -1.20
CA LEU A 329 0.02 -40.94 -1.39
C LEU A 329 0.14 -40.12 -0.09
N SER A 330 1.27 -39.44 0.14
CA SER A 330 1.53 -38.72 1.39
C SER A 330 0.44 -37.68 1.69
N PHE A 331 -0.05 -36.95 0.70
CA PHE A 331 -1.15 -36.00 0.89
C PHE A 331 -2.51 -36.67 1.17
N GLU A 332 -2.76 -37.88 0.63
CA GLU A 332 -3.95 -38.69 0.94
C GLU A 332 -3.93 -39.15 2.40
N GLU A 333 -2.76 -39.57 2.91
CA GLU A 333 -2.58 -39.90 4.33
C GLU A 333 -2.83 -38.70 5.24
N LYS A 334 -2.40 -37.49 4.82
CA LYS A 334 -2.66 -36.27 5.58
C LYS A 334 -4.15 -35.93 5.60
N ILE A 335 -4.83 -35.99 4.45
CA ILE A 335 -6.29 -35.80 4.39
C ILE A 335 -7.01 -36.83 5.27
N LEU A 336 -6.60 -38.09 5.20
CA LEU A 336 -7.15 -39.15 6.03
C LEU A 336 -6.90 -38.90 7.53
N GLY A 337 -5.70 -38.46 7.88
CA GLY A 337 -5.33 -38.07 9.24
C GLY A 337 -6.24 -36.99 9.81
N GLU A 338 -6.51 -35.93 9.03
CA GLU A 338 -7.38 -34.83 9.44
C GLU A 338 -8.86 -35.26 9.53
N LEU A 339 -9.34 -36.08 8.58
CA LEU A 339 -10.71 -36.62 8.64
C LEU A 339 -10.98 -37.40 9.94
N PHE A 340 -9.95 -38.03 10.52
CA PHE A 340 -10.09 -38.92 11.68
C PHE A 340 -9.35 -38.45 12.95
N LYS A 341 -8.65 -37.30 12.92
CA LYS A 341 -7.94 -36.73 14.06
C LYS A 341 -8.89 -36.36 15.21
N GLN A 342 -10.05 -35.90 14.84
CA GLN A 342 -11.17 -35.72 15.75
C GLN A 342 -12.03 -36.98 15.69
N GLN A 343 -11.86 -37.90 16.61
CA GLN A 343 -12.63 -39.15 16.72
C GLN A 343 -14.17 -38.98 16.81
N LYS A 344 -14.71 -37.84 16.47
CA LYS A 344 -16.10 -37.43 16.54
C LYS A 344 -16.59 -36.67 15.28
N ILE A 345 -16.13 -37.01 14.09
CA ILE A 345 -16.82 -36.49 12.90
C ILE A 345 -18.10 -37.30 12.69
N LYS A 346 -19.09 -37.04 13.53
CA LYS A 346 -20.49 -37.23 13.16
C LYS A 346 -20.84 -36.06 12.27
N THR A 347 -21.00 -36.29 10.98
CA THR A 347 -21.43 -35.30 10.02
C THR A 347 -22.90 -34.91 10.23
N ASN A 348 -23.19 -34.33 11.37
CA ASN A 348 -24.40 -33.60 11.57
C ASN A 348 -24.08 -32.12 11.26
N LEU A 349 -24.65 -31.55 10.22
CA LEU A 349 -24.49 -30.13 9.82
C LEU A 349 -24.63 -29.13 10.98
N LYS A 350 -25.38 -29.49 12.03
CA LYS A 350 -25.52 -28.68 13.25
C LYS A 350 -24.31 -28.76 14.20
N GLU A 351 -23.59 -29.89 14.23
CA GLU A 351 -22.38 -30.06 15.07
C GLU A 351 -21.14 -29.50 14.41
N LEU A 352 -21.10 -29.48 13.07
CA LEU A 352 -20.04 -28.81 12.31
C LEU A 352 -19.99 -27.28 12.53
N LYS A 353 -21.11 -26.65 12.82
CA LYS A 353 -21.15 -25.21 13.18
C LYS A 353 -20.57 -24.88 14.57
N LYS A 354 -20.42 -25.86 15.45
CA LYS A 354 -19.92 -25.67 16.82
C LYS A 354 -18.39 -25.75 16.92
N ILE A 355 -17.70 -26.22 15.87
CA ILE A 355 -16.23 -26.29 15.80
C ILE A 355 -15.61 -24.92 15.36
N GLU A 356 -16.46 -23.95 15.02
CA GLU A 356 -16.05 -22.63 14.49
C GLU A 356 -15.30 -21.73 15.49
N GLU A 357 -15.27 -22.05 16.79
CA GLU A 357 -14.76 -21.08 17.79
C GLU A 357 -13.42 -21.44 18.46
N GLU A 358 -12.86 -22.63 18.29
CA GLU A 358 -11.75 -23.07 19.16
C GLU A 358 -10.45 -23.52 18.50
N GLU A 359 -10.33 -23.69 17.18
CA GLU A 359 -9.05 -24.16 16.61
C GLU A 359 -8.54 -23.26 15.46
N LEU A 360 -7.40 -22.65 15.73
CA LEU A 360 -6.54 -21.98 14.76
C LEU A 360 -6.31 -22.86 13.52
N ILE A 361 -6.35 -22.21 12.36
CA ILE A 361 -6.02 -22.73 11.04
C ILE A 361 -4.89 -23.76 11.12
N ASP A 362 -5.21 -25.03 10.88
CA ASP A 362 -4.18 -26.07 10.87
C ASP A 362 -3.36 -25.96 9.56
N PRO A 363 -2.04 -25.68 9.63
CA PRO A 363 -1.18 -25.55 8.46
C PRO A 363 -1.05 -26.84 7.63
N ILE A 364 -1.72 -27.92 8.02
CA ILE A 364 -1.66 -29.23 7.34
C ILE A 364 -2.29 -29.15 5.96
N PHE A 365 -3.44 -28.48 5.81
CA PHE A 365 -4.07 -28.36 4.49
C PHE A 365 -3.21 -27.52 3.53
N GLU A 366 -2.57 -26.47 3.99
CA GLU A 366 -1.61 -25.73 3.17
C GLU A 366 -0.46 -26.64 2.68
N LYS A 367 0.02 -27.55 3.54
CA LYS A 367 1.03 -28.55 3.17
C LYS A 367 0.50 -29.56 2.16
N VAL A 368 -0.76 -30.01 2.30
CA VAL A 368 -1.44 -30.90 1.34
C VAL A 368 -1.51 -30.25 -0.04
N TYR A 369 -2.00 -29.02 -0.12
CA TYR A 369 -2.06 -28.27 -1.37
C TYR A 369 -0.69 -28.08 -2.00
N HIS A 370 0.31 -27.69 -1.18
CA HIS A 370 1.68 -27.53 -1.65
C HIS A 370 2.24 -28.82 -2.27
N GLU A 371 1.97 -29.96 -1.66
CA GLU A 371 2.43 -31.27 -2.13
C GLU A 371 1.78 -31.65 -3.46
N ILE A 372 0.47 -31.47 -3.61
CA ILE A 372 -0.25 -31.73 -4.87
C ILE A 372 0.28 -30.81 -5.98
N TYR A 373 0.53 -29.53 -5.70
CA TYR A 373 1.15 -28.62 -6.65
C TYR A 373 2.58 -29.05 -7.04
N GLN A 374 3.34 -29.58 -6.09
CA GLN A 374 4.67 -30.09 -6.34
C GLN A 374 4.63 -31.34 -7.24
N ILE A 375 3.69 -32.26 -6.99
CA ILE A 375 3.48 -33.45 -7.84
C ILE A 375 3.10 -33.04 -9.26
N GLY A 376 2.18 -32.07 -9.44
CA GLY A 376 1.80 -31.56 -10.75
C GLY A 376 2.96 -30.96 -11.53
N SER A 377 3.89 -30.28 -10.82
CA SER A 377 5.10 -29.72 -11.42
C SER A 377 6.13 -30.79 -11.73
N SER A 378 6.34 -31.79 -10.86
CA SER A 378 7.30 -32.87 -11.06
C SER A 378 6.90 -33.81 -12.22
N LYS A 379 5.57 -34.03 -12.41
CA LYS A 379 5.03 -34.71 -13.59
C LYS A 379 5.15 -33.87 -14.88
N GLY A 380 5.66 -32.65 -14.79
CA GLY A 380 5.84 -31.76 -15.92
C GLY A 380 4.56 -31.19 -16.51
N TYR A 381 3.44 -31.17 -15.76
CA TYR A 381 2.17 -30.63 -16.23
C TYR A 381 2.14 -29.11 -16.28
N PHE A 382 2.93 -28.46 -15.43
CA PHE A 382 3.09 -27.01 -15.37
C PHE A 382 4.56 -26.63 -15.54
N GLU A 383 4.84 -25.47 -16.15
CA GLU A 383 6.21 -24.98 -16.36
C GLU A 383 6.91 -24.65 -15.02
N ARG A 384 6.16 -24.20 -14.05
CA ARG A 384 6.62 -23.88 -12.69
C ARG A 384 5.52 -24.22 -11.69
N ASN A 385 5.90 -24.39 -10.42
CA ASN A 385 4.94 -24.64 -9.36
C ASN A 385 3.93 -23.46 -9.26
N PRO A 386 2.63 -23.70 -9.54
CA PRO A 386 1.60 -22.68 -9.53
C PRO A 386 1.49 -21.94 -8.19
N TYR A 387 1.60 -22.66 -7.08
CA TYR A 387 1.49 -22.12 -5.73
C TYR A 387 2.60 -21.11 -5.42
N ARG A 388 3.86 -21.46 -5.73
CA ARG A 388 4.99 -20.55 -5.52
C ARG A 388 4.86 -19.24 -6.31
N ILE A 389 4.40 -19.33 -7.55
CA ILE A 389 4.19 -18.13 -8.38
C ILE A 389 3.08 -17.26 -7.80
N LYS A 390 1.98 -17.88 -7.36
CA LYS A 390 0.86 -17.17 -6.73
C LYS A 390 1.33 -16.39 -5.50
N ILE A 391 2.04 -17.05 -4.57
CA ILE A 391 2.57 -16.40 -3.36
C ILE A 391 3.56 -15.28 -3.71
N LEU A 392 4.52 -15.54 -4.60
CA LEU A 392 5.53 -14.53 -4.97
C LEU A 392 4.87 -13.27 -5.55
N ASN A 393 3.89 -13.44 -6.44
CA ASN A 393 3.17 -12.31 -7.03
C ASN A 393 2.35 -11.55 -5.97
N HIS A 394 1.70 -12.25 -5.02
CA HIS A 394 1.00 -11.58 -3.92
C HIS A 394 1.95 -10.78 -3.04
N LEU A 395 3.06 -11.38 -2.59
CA LEU A 395 4.05 -10.69 -1.76
C LEU A 395 4.64 -9.46 -2.47
N MET A 396 4.96 -9.59 -3.77
CA MET A 396 5.48 -8.48 -4.56
C MET A 396 4.44 -7.36 -4.73
N GLY A 397 3.18 -7.72 -5.00
CA GLY A 397 2.09 -6.75 -5.10
C GLY A 397 1.84 -6.02 -3.79
N ILE A 398 1.78 -6.73 -2.67
CA ILE A 398 1.60 -6.13 -1.33
C ILE A 398 2.78 -5.21 -0.98
N ALA A 399 4.02 -5.65 -1.22
CA ALA A 399 5.21 -4.85 -0.93
C ALA A 399 5.23 -3.54 -1.73
N LEU A 400 4.89 -3.57 -3.03
CA LEU A 400 4.78 -2.37 -3.85
C LEU A 400 3.62 -1.47 -3.40
N PHE A 401 2.50 -2.04 -2.96
CA PHE A 401 1.38 -1.27 -2.45
C PHE A 401 1.76 -0.51 -1.16
N LEU A 402 2.41 -1.18 -0.22
CA LEU A 402 2.91 -0.55 1.01
C LEU A 402 3.95 0.53 0.69
N LEU A 403 4.86 0.26 -0.24
CA LEU A 403 5.84 1.26 -0.70
C LEU A 403 5.13 2.50 -1.28
N SER A 404 4.06 2.31 -2.07
CA SER A 404 3.30 3.43 -2.63
C SER A 404 2.67 4.31 -1.54
N ILE A 405 2.14 3.71 -0.47
CA ILE A 405 1.59 4.45 0.68
C ILE A 405 2.67 5.30 1.34
N VAL A 406 3.85 4.73 1.61
CA VAL A 406 4.98 5.48 2.18
C VAL A 406 5.36 6.66 1.28
N LEU A 407 5.43 6.45 -0.03
CA LEU A 407 5.75 7.51 -0.98
C LEU A 407 4.66 8.60 -1.06
N TYR A 408 3.37 8.25 -0.89
CA TYR A 408 2.29 9.25 -0.77
C TYR A 408 2.49 10.13 0.47
N VAL A 409 2.75 9.53 1.62
CA VAL A 409 3.00 10.25 2.87
C VAL A 409 4.20 11.19 2.72
N LEU A 410 5.30 10.71 2.16
CA LEU A 410 6.49 11.52 1.91
C LEU A 410 6.19 12.67 0.93
N ALA A 411 5.43 12.42 -0.14
CA ALA A 411 5.05 13.45 -1.11
C ALA A 411 4.22 14.55 -0.44
N ILE A 412 3.26 14.22 0.41
CA ILE A 412 2.43 15.19 1.13
C ILE A 412 3.26 16.02 2.13
N ILE A 413 4.14 15.37 2.90
CA ILE A 413 4.94 16.06 3.92
C ILE A 413 5.99 17.00 3.28
N PHE A 414 6.71 16.51 2.27
CA PHE A 414 7.83 17.26 1.71
C PHE A 414 7.45 18.21 0.58
N PHE A 415 6.32 17.98 -0.10
CA PHE A 415 5.89 18.74 -1.27
C PHE A 415 4.42 19.19 -1.20
N PRO A 416 3.96 19.80 -0.10
CA PRO A 416 2.54 20.13 0.08
C PRO A 416 2.02 21.13 -0.96
N ALA A 417 2.90 21.95 -1.55
CA ALA A 417 2.54 22.95 -2.56
C ALA A 417 2.49 22.40 -4.00
N ASN A 418 2.90 21.14 -4.24
CA ASN A 418 2.94 20.57 -5.58
C ASN A 418 2.17 19.23 -5.64
N PRO A 419 0.86 19.25 -5.93
CA PRO A 419 0.04 18.05 -5.99
C PRO A 419 0.48 17.06 -7.09
N LEU A 420 1.22 17.51 -8.11
CA LEU A 420 1.74 16.63 -9.16
C LEU A 420 2.74 15.59 -8.64
N MET A 421 3.33 15.82 -7.47
CA MET A 421 4.19 14.83 -6.78
C MET A 421 3.46 13.56 -6.34
N LEU A 422 2.13 13.54 -6.39
CA LEU A 422 1.33 12.34 -6.14
C LEU A 422 1.27 11.40 -7.36
N LEU A 423 1.69 11.84 -8.55
CA LEU A 423 1.67 11.00 -9.76
C LEU A 423 2.61 9.79 -9.70
N PRO A 424 3.89 9.90 -9.26
CA PRO A 424 4.78 8.75 -9.14
C PRO A 424 4.24 7.64 -8.23
N PRO A 425 3.83 7.90 -6.96
CA PRO A 425 3.24 6.88 -6.13
C PRO A 425 1.93 6.31 -6.70
N PHE A 426 1.12 7.13 -7.41
CA PHE A 426 -0.07 6.64 -8.11
C PHE A 426 0.29 5.59 -9.19
N GLY A 427 1.34 5.84 -9.99
CA GLY A 427 1.84 4.88 -10.97
C GLY A 427 2.24 3.55 -10.32
N ILE A 428 2.92 3.59 -9.17
CA ILE A 428 3.30 2.38 -8.40
C ILE A 428 2.06 1.67 -7.85
N THR A 429 1.05 2.41 -7.36
CA THR A 429 -0.22 1.83 -6.90
C THR A 429 -0.90 1.05 -8.02
N VAL A 430 -1.01 1.64 -9.21
CA VAL A 430 -1.60 0.97 -10.37
C VAL A 430 -0.83 -0.31 -10.72
N ALA A 431 0.51 -0.25 -10.76
CA ALA A 431 1.34 -1.41 -11.01
C ALA A 431 1.16 -2.51 -9.95
N SER A 432 1.08 -2.14 -8.66
CA SER A 432 0.86 -3.10 -7.57
C SER A 432 -0.48 -3.83 -7.71
N LEU A 433 -1.56 -3.11 -8.03
CA LEU A 433 -2.89 -3.70 -8.27
C LEU A 433 -2.89 -4.65 -9.48
N LEU A 434 -2.19 -4.28 -10.55
CA LEU A 434 -2.02 -5.14 -11.72
C LEU A 434 -1.24 -6.41 -11.37
N ILE A 435 -0.20 -6.33 -10.54
CA ILE A 435 0.57 -7.49 -10.08
C ILE A 435 -0.28 -8.38 -9.17
N LEU A 436 -1.10 -7.82 -8.27
CA LEU A 436 -2.06 -8.58 -7.46
C LEU A 436 -3.09 -9.30 -8.34
N TYR A 437 -3.52 -8.66 -9.42
CA TYR A 437 -4.35 -9.32 -10.43
C TYR A 437 -3.62 -10.47 -11.12
N LEU A 438 -2.32 -10.28 -11.46
CA LEU A 438 -1.46 -11.35 -12.02
C LEU A 438 -1.34 -12.57 -11.11
N ALA A 439 -1.40 -12.37 -9.80
CA ALA A 439 -1.35 -13.47 -8.84
C ALA A 439 -2.50 -14.49 -9.00
N ARG A 440 -3.60 -14.08 -9.67
CA ARG A 440 -4.74 -14.95 -9.99
C ARG A 440 -4.53 -15.74 -11.29
N ILE A 441 -3.55 -15.35 -12.11
CA ILE A 441 -3.28 -16.04 -13.37
C ILE A 441 -2.41 -17.25 -13.11
N ILE A 442 -2.95 -18.41 -13.44
CA ILE A 442 -2.29 -19.71 -13.27
C ILE A 442 -1.21 -19.85 -14.33
N PRO A 443 -0.02 -20.38 -13.98
CA PRO A 443 1.01 -20.66 -14.96
C PRO A 443 0.49 -21.57 -16.08
N PRO A 444 0.92 -21.33 -17.31
CA PRO A 444 0.45 -22.13 -18.43
C PRO A 444 0.86 -23.60 -18.28
N ARG A 445 -0.02 -24.49 -18.70
CA ARG A 445 0.30 -25.91 -18.81
C ARG A 445 1.38 -26.12 -19.87
N THR A 446 2.26 -27.06 -19.63
CA THR A 446 3.23 -27.52 -20.63
C THR A 446 2.52 -28.24 -21.79
N PRO A 447 3.18 -28.51 -22.92
CA PRO A 447 2.63 -29.39 -23.95
C PRO A 447 2.24 -30.78 -23.43
N ALA A 448 3.02 -31.34 -22.47
CA ALA A 448 2.70 -32.59 -21.82
C ALA A 448 1.41 -32.49 -20.97
N GLY A 449 1.31 -31.46 -20.12
CA GLY A 449 0.11 -31.21 -19.34
C GLY A 449 -1.14 -30.96 -20.20
N LYS A 450 -0.95 -30.32 -21.36
CA LYS A 450 -2.04 -30.11 -22.30
C LYS A 450 -2.49 -31.44 -22.94
N THR A 451 -1.57 -32.28 -23.37
CA THR A 451 -1.89 -33.60 -23.95
C THR A 451 -2.61 -34.46 -22.94
N GLU A 452 -2.16 -34.44 -21.70
CA GLU A 452 -2.80 -35.20 -20.63
C GLU A 452 -4.22 -34.68 -20.33
N LEU A 453 -4.39 -33.36 -20.28
CA LEU A 453 -5.71 -32.75 -20.12
C LEU A 453 -6.64 -33.11 -21.28
N GLU A 454 -6.16 -33.15 -22.54
CA GLU A 454 -6.97 -33.57 -23.69
C GLU A 454 -7.45 -35.03 -23.55
N ARG A 455 -6.62 -35.94 -23.01
CA ARG A 455 -7.01 -37.33 -22.71
C ARG A 455 -8.12 -37.36 -21.66
N TRP A 456 -7.99 -36.61 -20.59
CA TRP A 456 -9.00 -36.53 -19.53
C TRP A 456 -10.30 -35.89 -20.00
N LEU A 457 -10.24 -34.91 -20.90
CA LEU A 457 -11.43 -34.34 -21.52
C LEU A 457 -12.13 -35.31 -22.49
N SER A 458 -11.39 -36.19 -23.14
CA SER A 458 -11.97 -37.32 -23.90
C SER A 458 -12.72 -38.28 -22.97
N PHE A 459 -12.13 -38.57 -21.80
CA PHE A 459 -12.79 -39.38 -20.78
C PHE A 459 -14.01 -38.66 -20.16
N LYS A 460 -13.94 -37.37 -19.90
CA LYS A 460 -15.10 -36.56 -19.48
C LYS A 460 -16.26 -36.67 -20.47
N LYS A 461 -16.00 -36.63 -21.77
CA LYS A 461 -17.05 -36.83 -22.80
C LYS A 461 -17.69 -38.21 -22.74
N TYR A 462 -16.91 -39.22 -22.36
CA TYR A 462 -17.47 -40.54 -22.09
C TYR A 462 -18.40 -40.51 -20.87
N LEU A 463 -17.99 -39.90 -19.76
CA LEU A 463 -18.82 -39.79 -18.55
C LEU A 463 -20.15 -39.05 -18.80
N LEU A 464 -20.15 -38.03 -19.69
CA LEU A 464 -21.33 -37.26 -20.06
C LEU A 464 -22.20 -37.95 -21.13
N GLY A 465 -21.67 -38.97 -21.84
CA GLY A 465 -22.32 -39.64 -22.92
C GLY A 465 -23.31 -40.70 -22.42
N HIS A 466 -24.41 -40.95 -23.19
CA HIS A 466 -25.34 -42.00 -22.89
C HIS A 466 -24.77 -43.35 -23.37
N HIS A 467 -24.34 -44.18 -22.41
CA HIS A 467 -23.82 -45.51 -22.69
C HIS A 467 -24.64 -46.56 -21.92
N PRO A 468 -24.95 -47.72 -22.52
CA PRO A 468 -25.56 -48.84 -21.79
C PRO A 468 -24.53 -49.32 -20.75
N ILE A 469 -24.93 -49.30 -19.48
CA ILE A 469 -24.11 -49.82 -18.38
C ILE A 469 -24.48 -51.26 -18.14
N THR A 470 -23.54 -52.18 -18.37
CA THR A 470 -23.72 -53.63 -18.27
C THR A 470 -23.14 -54.24 -16.97
N ASP A 471 -22.22 -53.53 -16.31
CA ASP A 471 -21.61 -53.97 -15.04
C ASP A 471 -21.70 -52.81 -14.01
N GLU A 472 -22.76 -52.87 -13.23
CA GLU A 472 -23.35 -51.72 -12.56
C GLU A 472 -22.60 -51.29 -11.30
N ASN A 473 -22.23 -52.21 -10.46
CA ASN A 473 -21.68 -51.90 -9.12
C ASN A 473 -20.20 -51.46 -9.16
N ASN A 474 -19.41 -52.10 -10.02
CA ASN A 474 -17.98 -51.77 -10.13
C ASN A 474 -17.72 -50.48 -10.89
N LEU A 475 -18.54 -50.16 -11.91
CA LEU A 475 -18.36 -48.96 -12.70
C LEU A 475 -18.81 -47.68 -11.97
N ALA A 476 -19.90 -47.77 -11.19
CA ALA A 476 -20.45 -46.63 -10.45
C ALA A 476 -19.37 -45.97 -9.56
N LEU A 477 -18.77 -46.73 -8.65
CA LEU A 477 -17.73 -46.19 -7.77
C LEU A 477 -16.39 -46.00 -8.47
N LYS A 478 -16.08 -46.86 -9.48
CA LYS A 478 -14.78 -46.83 -10.17
C LYS A 478 -14.44 -45.46 -10.76
N TYR A 479 -15.45 -44.77 -11.34
CA TYR A 479 -15.26 -43.49 -12.05
C TYR A 479 -15.85 -42.29 -11.30
N LEU A 480 -16.54 -42.50 -10.17
CA LEU A 480 -17.14 -41.45 -9.37
C LEU A 480 -16.14 -40.38 -8.90
N PRO A 481 -14.93 -40.73 -8.39
CA PRO A 481 -13.94 -39.73 -8.03
C PRO A 481 -13.50 -38.86 -9.20
N GLN A 482 -13.30 -39.44 -10.38
CA GLN A 482 -12.90 -38.74 -11.59
C GLN A 482 -14.04 -37.87 -12.15
N ALA A 483 -15.29 -38.38 -12.05
CA ALA A 483 -16.48 -37.61 -12.43
C ALA A 483 -16.60 -36.33 -11.57
N GLU A 484 -16.37 -36.44 -10.27
CA GLU A 484 -16.39 -35.32 -9.33
C GLU A 484 -15.28 -34.29 -9.66
N ALA A 485 -14.03 -34.75 -9.84
CA ALA A 485 -12.92 -33.89 -10.20
C ALA A 485 -13.08 -33.18 -11.54
N LEU A 486 -13.80 -33.80 -12.49
CA LEU A 486 -14.07 -33.23 -13.81
C LEU A 486 -15.37 -32.44 -13.89
N GLY A 487 -16.19 -32.39 -12.84
CA GLY A 487 -17.50 -31.76 -12.83
C GLY A 487 -18.50 -32.44 -13.80
N ALA A 488 -18.55 -33.78 -13.77
CA ALA A 488 -19.47 -34.62 -14.54
C ALA A 488 -20.27 -35.57 -13.65
N THR A 489 -20.37 -35.25 -12.36
CA THR A 489 -20.93 -36.13 -11.33
C THR A 489 -22.42 -36.37 -11.51
N GLU A 490 -23.18 -35.34 -11.78
CA GLU A 490 -24.64 -35.42 -11.87
C GLU A 490 -25.06 -36.25 -13.07
N GLU A 491 -24.42 -36.06 -14.22
CA GLU A 491 -24.66 -36.84 -15.43
C GLU A 491 -24.22 -38.28 -15.21
N TRP A 492 -23.03 -38.51 -14.58
CA TRP A 492 -22.56 -39.83 -14.29
C TRP A 492 -23.52 -40.61 -13.36
N ILE A 493 -24.00 -40.00 -12.28
CA ILE A 493 -25.03 -40.58 -11.40
C ILE A 493 -26.33 -40.84 -12.15
N GLY A 494 -26.69 -39.94 -13.07
CA GLY A 494 -27.88 -40.05 -13.89
C GLY A 494 -28.00 -41.39 -14.68
N HIS A 495 -26.86 -41.99 -15.05
CA HIS A 495 -26.82 -43.27 -15.77
C HIS A 495 -27.28 -44.46 -14.89
N PHE A 496 -27.29 -44.30 -13.56
CA PHE A 496 -27.61 -45.37 -12.59
C PHE A 496 -28.98 -45.22 -11.93
N LYS A 497 -29.85 -44.29 -12.43
CA LYS A 497 -31.13 -43.95 -11.79
C LYS A 497 -32.10 -45.13 -11.63
N ASN A 498 -32.09 -46.06 -12.57
CA ASN A 498 -33.10 -47.14 -12.63
C ASN A 498 -32.52 -48.52 -12.29
N LEU A 499 -31.33 -48.56 -11.68
CA LEU A 499 -30.63 -49.80 -11.41
C LEU A 499 -30.82 -50.23 -9.95
N PRO A 500 -31.57 -51.28 -9.65
CA PRO A 500 -31.63 -51.84 -8.29
C PRO A 500 -30.35 -52.63 -8.01
N THR A 501 -29.63 -52.25 -6.96
CA THR A 501 -28.39 -52.95 -6.59
C THR A 501 -28.29 -53.15 -5.10
N GLU A 502 -27.58 -54.23 -4.71
CA GLU A 502 -27.15 -54.42 -3.33
C GLU A 502 -26.24 -53.26 -2.91
N THR A 503 -26.39 -52.79 -1.67
CA THR A 503 -25.54 -51.73 -1.15
C THR A 503 -24.08 -52.19 -1.15
N PRO A 504 -23.15 -51.36 -1.69
CA PRO A 504 -21.73 -51.73 -1.70
C PRO A 504 -21.17 -51.88 -0.28
N SER A 505 -20.18 -52.75 -0.09
CA SER A 505 -19.59 -53.07 1.22
C SER A 505 -18.96 -51.89 1.96
N PHE A 506 -18.68 -50.78 1.26
CA PHE A 506 -18.19 -49.53 1.85
C PHE A 506 -19.31 -48.60 2.32
N TYR A 507 -20.58 -48.91 1.97
CA TYR A 507 -21.75 -48.12 2.34
C TYR A 507 -22.62 -48.93 3.30
N VAL A 508 -22.54 -48.61 4.56
CA VAL A 508 -23.30 -49.29 5.63
C VAL A 508 -24.57 -48.51 5.90
N SER A 509 -25.72 -49.05 5.52
CA SER A 509 -27.04 -48.45 5.72
C SER A 509 -27.92 -49.34 6.58
N ALA A 510 -28.92 -48.72 7.24
CA ALA A 510 -29.98 -49.46 7.94
C ALA A 510 -30.86 -50.25 6.97
N SER A 511 -30.97 -49.86 5.71
CA SER A 511 -31.63 -50.58 4.63
C SER A 511 -30.61 -51.37 3.82
N PRO A 512 -30.80 -52.69 3.61
CA PRO A 512 -29.89 -53.48 2.79
C PRO A 512 -30.01 -53.19 1.28
N TYR A 513 -31.05 -52.51 0.88
CA TYR A 513 -31.32 -52.14 -0.51
C TYR A 513 -31.48 -50.64 -0.64
N VAL A 514 -30.49 -49.99 -1.22
CA VAL A 514 -30.49 -48.55 -1.56
C VAL A 514 -30.20 -48.42 -3.05
N ALA A 515 -30.99 -47.62 -3.77
CA ALA A 515 -30.77 -47.43 -5.19
C ALA A 515 -29.35 -46.88 -5.45
N THR A 516 -28.71 -47.37 -6.53
CA THR A 516 -27.33 -46.98 -6.87
C THR A 516 -27.16 -45.48 -6.93
N SER A 517 -28.05 -44.75 -7.59
CA SER A 517 -28.01 -43.32 -7.67
C SER A 517 -28.19 -42.62 -6.30
N GLU A 518 -28.95 -43.21 -5.38
CA GLU A 518 -29.20 -42.62 -4.06
C GLU A 518 -27.96 -42.68 -3.17
N TRP A 519 -27.32 -43.86 -3.02
CA TRP A 519 -26.08 -43.91 -2.22
C TRP A 519 -24.95 -43.09 -2.83
N MET A 520 -24.88 -42.99 -4.19
CA MET A 520 -23.91 -42.12 -4.87
C MET A 520 -24.14 -40.64 -4.52
N ILE A 521 -25.39 -40.15 -4.64
CA ILE A 521 -25.74 -38.76 -4.30
C ILE A 521 -25.41 -38.47 -2.84
N ARG A 522 -25.81 -39.35 -1.92
CA ARG A 522 -25.57 -39.18 -0.47
C ARG A 522 -24.10 -39.16 -0.15
N THR A 523 -23.32 -40.07 -0.75
CA THR A 523 -21.87 -40.13 -0.60
C THR A 523 -21.18 -38.89 -1.11
N VAL A 524 -21.50 -38.43 -2.33
CA VAL A 524 -20.94 -37.22 -2.92
C VAL A 524 -21.27 -35.97 -2.09
N ASN A 525 -22.53 -35.83 -1.66
CA ASN A 525 -22.94 -34.69 -0.85
C ASN A 525 -22.20 -34.64 0.51
N ALA A 526 -21.99 -35.81 1.14
CA ALA A 526 -21.22 -35.91 2.36
C ALA A 526 -19.75 -35.49 2.13
N CYS A 527 -19.13 -35.95 1.03
CA CYS A 527 -17.75 -35.56 0.68
C CYS A 527 -17.64 -34.07 0.33
N ARG A 528 -18.60 -33.51 -0.39
CA ARG A 528 -18.66 -32.07 -0.73
C ARG A 528 -18.81 -31.23 0.54
N SER A 529 -19.68 -31.60 1.47
CA SER A 529 -19.85 -30.87 2.73
C SER A 529 -18.57 -30.81 3.57
N VAL A 530 -17.77 -31.89 3.55
CA VAL A 530 -16.46 -31.91 4.21
C VAL A 530 -15.45 -31.04 3.45
N ALA A 531 -15.43 -31.13 2.12
CA ALA A 531 -14.55 -30.34 1.29
C ALA A 531 -14.83 -28.82 1.39
N GLU A 532 -16.10 -28.42 1.44
CA GLU A 532 -16.53 -27.05 1.65
C GLU A 532 -16.01 -26.49 2.98
N LYS A 533 -16.10 -27.28 4.07
CA LYS A 533 -15.52 -26.89 5.36
C LYS A 533 -14.01 -26.73 5.32
N ILE A 534 -13.31 -27.61 4.64
CA ILE A 534 -11.86 -27.52 4.45
C ILE A 534 -11.49 -26.24 3.68
N GLU A 535 -12.28 -25.86 2.69
CA GLU A 535 -12.08 -24.61 1.93
C GLU A 535 -12.44 -23.35 2.74
N GLU A 536 -13.47 -23.40 3.58
CA GLU A 536 -13.82 -22.31 4.49
C GLU A 536 -12.66 -22.00 5.45
N LEU A 537 -12.01 -23.03 6.00
CA LEU A 537 -10.84 -22.89 6.87
C LEU A 537 -9.60 -22.30 6.16
N LYS A 538 -9.49 -22.44 4.85
CA LYS A 538 -8.44 -21.84 4.03
C LYS A 538 -8.62 -20.32 3.83
N GLY A 539 -9.81 -19.79 4.01
CA GLY A 539 -10.18 -18.38 3.77
C GLY A 539 -9.85 -17.43 4.95
N TYR A 540 -9.31 -17.93 6.05
CA TYR A 540 -8.82 -17.18 7.19
C TYR A 540 -7.30 -17.35 7.25
#